data_fdbc286f30456c1559068ea28444d2ea
#
_entry.id   fdbc286f30456c1559068ea28444d2ea
#
_cell.length_a   1.000
_cell.length_b   1.000
_cell.length_c   1.000
_cell.angle_alpha   90.00
_cell.angle_beta   90.00
_cell.angle_gamma   90.00
#
_symmetry.space_group_name_H-M   'P 1'
#
loop_
_entity.id
_entity.type
_entity.pdbx_description
1 polymer ?
#
loop_
_entity_poly.entity_id
_entity_poly.type
_entity_poly.pdbx_seq_one_letter_code
_entity_poly.pdbx_strand_id
1 'polypeptide(L)'
;MMKRLLLIPILTVAVFAQTKPDPAEVGPKIIAEAFGRLSGALAEAIAREGPAKALSVCSEKAPQIAKEVAAAHGVTLRRATNKPRNPKNAANEVEKAAMQLFLTALENQEAPNPQVITNADGSRDFLSPIVLGNPLCLQCHGTPGKDIGPETQAAIKKIYPEDKATGYQLGDLRGLWRITFPVSK
;
A
#
# COMPACT_ATOMS: atom_id res chain seq x y z
N MET A 1 9.76 28.42 70.23
CA MET A 1 8.83 28.22 69.09
C MET A 1 9.67 27.88 67.84
N MET A 2 9.77 26.60 67.48
CA MET A 2 10.52 26.12 66.30
C MET A 2 9.55 26.08 65.12
N LYS A 3 9.77 26.90 64.08
CA LYS A 3 9.04 26.82 62.80
C LYS A 3 9.59 25.67 61.98
N ARG A 4 8.77 24.63 61.82
CA ARG A 4 9.08 23.53 60.85
C ARG A 4 8.81 24.02 59.43
N LEU A 5 9.87 24.13 58.65
CA LEU A 5 9.81 24.43 57.22
C LEU A 5 9.39 23.14 56.48
N LEU A 6 8.19 23.11 55.88
CA LEU A 6 7.72 22.03 55.04
C LEU A 6 8.35 22.19 53.65
N LEU A 7 9.30 21.33 53.30
CA LEU A 7 9.80 21.18 51.94
C LEU A 7 8.79 20.41 51.11
N ILE A 8 8.15 21.07 50.12
CA ILE A 8 7.27 20.46 49.14
C ILE A 8 8.17 19.96 48.00
N PRO A 9 8.19 18.64 47.69
CA PRO A 9 8.97 18.17 46.54
C PRO A 9 8.31 18.63 45.23
N ILE A 10 9.07 19.37 44.42
CA ILE A 10 8.67 19.72 43.07
C ILE A 10 8.82 18.45 42.19
N LEU A 11 7.69 17.85 41.83
CA LEU A 11 7.65 16.73 40.90
C LEU A 11 7.84 17.27 39.48
N THR A 12 9.07 17.15 38.94
CA THR A 12 9.36 17.48 37.55
C THR A 12 8.77 16.38 36.63
N VAL A 13 7.65 16.69 35.98
CA VAL A 13 7.10 15.84 34.91
C VAL A 13 7.96 16.02 33.67
N ALA A 14 8.79 15.04 33.36
CA ALA A 14 9.52 15.00 32.10
C ALA A 14 8.51 14.77 30.96
N VAL A 15 8.23 15.80 30.16
CA VAL A 15 7.47 15.70 28.93
C VAL A 15 8.39 15.05 27.89
N PHE A 16 8.25 13.74 27.69
CA PHE A 16 8.87 13.07 26.54
C PHE A 16 8.19 13.56 25.26
N ALA A 17 8.86 14.41 24.50
CA ALA A 17 8.44 14.73 23.14
C ALA A 17 8.43 13.42 22.32
N GLN A 18 7.26 12.94 21.96
CA GLN A 18 7.14 11.79 21.05
C GLN A 18 7.71 12.20 19.69
N THR A 19 8.84 11.64 19.36
CA THR A 19 9.44 11.82 18.02
C THR A 19 8.48 11.28 16.97
N LYS A 20 8.18 12.09 15.95
CA LYS A 20 7.33 11.67 14.83
C LYS A 20 7.95 10.42 14.18
N PRO A 21 7.16 9.36 13.92
CA PRO A 21 7.69 8.20 13.22
C PRO A 21 8.23 8.62 11.85
N ASP A 22 9.42 8.16 11.50
CA ASP A 22 9.97 8.42 10.17
C ASP A 22 9.25 7.54 9.13
N PRO A 23 8.60 8.14 8.11
CA PRO A 23 7.93 7.40 7.06
C PRO A 23 8.83 6.39 6.34
N ALA A 24 10.13 6.70 6.17
CA ALA A 24 11.09 5.81 5.53
C ALA A 24 11.38 4.55 6.38
N GLU A 25 11.30 4.67 7.71
CA GLU A 25 11.51 3.54 8.63
C GLU A 25 10.23 2.71 8.85
N VAL A 26 9.09 3.38 9.02
CA VAL A 26 7.83 2.73 9.42
C VAL A 26 7.01 2.29 8.21
N GLY A 27 7.07 3.03 7.10
CA GLY A 27 6.32 2.75 5.88
C GLY A 27 6.51 1.34 5.33
N PRO A 28 7.75 0.83 5.20
CA PRO A 28 7.99 -0.55 4.75
C PRO A 28 7.33 -1.61 5.63
N LYS A 29 7.29 -1.41 6.96
CA LYS A 29 6.67 -2.33 7.93
C LYS A 29 5.15 -2.38 7.75
N ILE A 30 4.52 -1.22 7.57
CA ILE A 30 3.07 -1.11 7.31
C ILE A 30 2.70 -1.78 5.98
N ILE A 31 3.50 -1.58 4.94
CA ILE A 31 3.28 -2.23 3.63
C ILE A 31 3.44 -3.74 3.76
N ALA A 32 4.48 -4.21 4.44
CA ALA A 32 4.73 -5.63 4.64
C ALA A 32 3.54 -6.32 5.36
N GLU A 33 2.97 -5.67 6.38
CA GLU A 33 1.75 -6.15 7.05
C GLU A 33 0.55 -6.21 6.10
N ALA A 34 0.25 -5.11 5.42
CA ALA A 34 -0.89 -5.03 4.50
C ALA A 34 -0.75 -6.01 3.33
N PHE A 35 0.44 -6.10 2.74
CA PHE A 35 0.73 -7.01 1.65
C PHE A 35 0.70 -8.47 2.10
N GLY A 36 1.27 -8.80 3.26
CA GLY A 36 1.26 -10.15 3.81
C GLY A 36 -0.16 -10.67 4.05
N ARG A 37 -1.00 -9.85 4.68
CA ARG A 37 -2.43 -10.19 4.90
C ARG A 37 -3.19 -10.37 3.59
N LEU A 38 -2.98 -9.48 2.63
CA LEU A 38 -3.64 -9.54 1.33
C LEU A 38 -3.18 -10.75 0.51
N SER A 39 -1.87 -10.96 0.40
CA SER A 39 -1.29 -12.04 -0.41
C SER A 39 -1.62 -13.41 0.19
N GLY A 40 -1.64 -13.54 1.53
CA GLY A 40 -2.06 -14.75 2.22
C GLY A 40 -3.51 -15.10 1.92
N ALA A 41 -4.44 -14.14 2.09
CA ALA A 41 -5.85 -14.35 1.79
C ALA A 41 -6.10 -14.68 0.31
N LEU A 42 -5.34 -14.06 -0.60
CA LEU A 42 -5.42 -14.32 -2.03
C LEU A 42 -4.90 -15.71 -2.40
N ALA A 43 -3.74 -16.10 -1.87
CA ALA A 43 -3.15 -17.42 -2.12
C ALA A 43 -4.07 -18.54 -1.62
N GLU A 44 -4.63 -18.41 -0.42
CA GLU A 44 -5.61 -19.35 0.13
C GLU A 44 -6.85 -19.46 -0.77
N ALA A 45 -7.42 -18.35 -1.19
CA ALA A 45 -8.60 -18.36 -2.06
C ALA A 45 -8.32 -18.99 -3.42
N ILE A 46 -7.15 -18.69 -4.03
CA ILE A 46 -6.75 -19.31 -5.30
C ILE A 46 -6.57 -20.83 -5.15
N ALA A 47 -5.89 -21.25 -4.08
CA ALA A 47 -5.66 -22.69 -3.84
C ALA A 47 -6.97 -23.46 -3.62
N ARG A 48 -7.96 -22.84 -2.98
CA ARG A 48 -9.24 -23.48 -2.65
C ARG A 48 -10.27 -23.43 -3.79
N GLU A 49 -10.34 -22.34 -4.51
CA GLU A 49 -11.46 -22.04 -5.41
C GLU A 49 -11.04 -21.60 -6.82
N GLY A 50 -9.74 -21.48 -7.05
CA GLY A 50 -9.17 -20.97 -8.30
C GLY A 50 -9.17 -19.45 -8.45
N PRO A 51 -8.46 -18.91 -9.44
CA PRO A 51 -8.24 -17.47 -9.58
C PRO A 51 -9.51 -16.68 -9.90
N ALA A 52 -10.47 -17.26 -10.61
CA ALA A 52 -11.72 -16.57 -10.97
C ALA A 52 -12.54 -16.19 -9.72
N LYS A 53 -12.68 -17.12 -8.76
CA LYS A 53 -13.41 -16.87 -7.51
C LYS A 53 -12.61 -16.03 -6.52
N ALA A 54 -11.29 -16.16 -6.53
CA ALA A 54 -10.39 -15.37 -5.69
C ALA A 54 -10.44 -13.85 -5.97
N LEU A 55 -11.05 -13.41 -7.09
CA LEU A 55 -11.26 -11.99 -7.36
C LEU A 55 -12.11 -11.26 -6.31
N SER A 56 -12.97 -11.96 -5.57
CA SER A 56 -13.72 -11.40 -4.44
C SER A 56 -12.79 -10.90 -3.33
N VAL A 57 -11.63 -11.54 -3.12
CA VAL A 57 -10.60 -11.05 -2.18
C VAL A 57 -10.10 -9.67 -2.59
N CYS A 58 -9.88 -9.44 -3.90
CA CYS A 58 -9.40 -8.15 -4.40
C CYS A 58 -10.47 -7.06 -4.34
N SER A 59 -11.76 -7.40 -4.54
CA SER A 59 -12.87 -6.42 -4.55
C SER A 59 -13.37 -6.07 -3.15
N GLU A 60 -13.37 -7.02 -2.23
CA GLU A 60 -14.01 -6.89 -0.92
C GLU A 60 -12.99 -6.86 0.23
N LYS A 61 -12.11 -7.87 0.33
CA LYS A 61 -11.16 -7.98 1.45
C LYS A 61 -10.01 -7.00 1.36
N ALA A 62 -9.48 -6.73 0.16
CA ALA A 62 -8.32 -5.86 0.02
C ALA A 62 -8.56 -4.41 0.52
N PRO A 63 -9.70 -3.76 0.24
CA PRO A 63 -10.02 -2.46 0.82
C PRO A 63 -10.18 -2.51 2.35
N GLN A 64 -10.75 -3.59 2.88
CA GLN A 64 -10.94 -3.78 4.31
C GLN A 64 -9.58 -3.95 5.02
N ILE A 65 -8.71 -4.82 4.51
CA ILE A 65 -7.36 -5.01 5.04
C ILE A 65 -6.59 -3.68 5.08
N ALA A 66 -6.63 -2.91 3.98
CA ALA A 66 -5.97 -1.61 3.93
C ALA A 66 -6.52 -0.64 4.98
N LYS A 67 -7.83 -0.61 5.20
CA LYS A 67 -8.49 0.22 6.22
C LYS A 67 -8.09 -0.20 7.64
N GLU A 68 -8.08 -1.49 7.93
CA GLU A 68 -7.72 -2.02 9.27
C GLU A 68 -6.25 -1.72 9.60
N VAL A 69 -5.33 -1.99 8.67
CA VAL A 69 -3.90 -1.70 8.84
C VAL A 69 -3.68 -0.20 9.00
N ALA A 70 -4.31 0.63 8.17
CA ALA A 70 -4.23 2.08 8.28
C ALA A 70 -4.68 2.58 9.65
N ALA A 71 -5.80 2.07 10.17
CA ALA A 71 -6.34 2.43 11.48
C ALA A 71 -5.41 2.01 12.62
N ALA A 72 -4.81 0.81 12.54
CA ALA A 72 -3.88 0.32 13.56
C ALA A 72 -2.62 1.19 13.70
N HIS A 73 -2.19 1.82 12.60
CA HIS A 73 -0.99 2.67 12.56
C HIS A 73 -1.28 4.17 12.57
N GLY A 74 -2.54 4.59 12.64
CA GLY A 74 -2.92 6.02 12.64
C GLY A 74 -2.56 6.75 11.35
N VAL A 75 -2.60 6.06 10.20
CA VAL A 75 -2.25 6.58 8.87
C VAL A 75 -3.40 6.41 7.89
N THR A 76 -3.25 6.94 6.68
CA THR A 76 -4.05 6.46 5.54
C THR A 76 -3.20 5.55 4.66
N LEU A 77 -3.81 4.53 4.08
CA LEU A 77 -3.14 3.56 3.22
C LEU A 77 -3.98 3.31 1.96
N ARG A 78 -3.37 3.50 0.79
CA ARG A 78 -4.01 3.17 -0.49
C ARG A 78 -3.01 2.60 -1.50
N ARG A 79 -3.55 1.98 -2.53
CA ARG A 79 -2.78 1.63 -3.74
C ARG A 79 -3.20 2.55 -4.86
N ALA A 80 -2.25 2.95 -5.72
CA ALA A 80 -2.51 3.76 -6.89
C ALA A 80 -1.82 3.17 -8.12
N THR A 81 -2.39 3.44 -9.31
CA THR A 81 -1.86 2.90 -10.56
C THR A 81 -2.37 3.67 -11.77
N ASN A 82 -1.58 3.71 -12.85
CA ASN A 82 -1.96 4.25 -14.15
C ASN A 82 -2.90 3.29 -14.92
N LYS A 83 -2.90 1.98 -14.60
CA LYS A 83 -3.78 0.96 -15.19
C LYS A 83 -4.69 0.36 -14.11
N PRO A 84 -5.74 1.09 -13.65
CA PRO A 84 -6.58 0.64 -12.55
C PRO A 84 -7.48 -0.53 -12.97
N ARG A 85 -7.60 -1.53 -12.08
CA ARG A 85 -8.69 -2.49 -12.08
C ARG A 85 -9.91 -1.90 -11.38
N ASN A 86 -9.71 -1.42 -10.16
CA ASN A 86 -10.72 -0.64 -9.45
C ASN A 86 -10.49 0.84 -9.77
N PRO A 87 -11.47 1.58 -10.33
CA PRO A 87 -11.34 3.00 -10.66
C PRO A 87 -10.90 3.88 -9.47
N LYS A 88 -11.26 3.49 -8.24
CA LYS A 88 -10.85 4.20 -7.02
C LYS A 88 -9.33 4.21 -6.80
N ASN A 89 -8.60 3.33 -7.48
CA ASN A 89 -7.15 3.24 -7.43
C ASN A 89 -6.46 3.99 -8.60
N ALA A 90 -7.20 4.78 -9.38
CA ALA A 90 -6.59 5.65 -10.37
C ALA A 90 -5.61 6.63 -9.70
N ALA A 91 -4.43 6.77 -10.28
CA ALA A 91 -3.38 7.63 -9.74
C ALA A 91 -3.67 9.10 -9.97
N ASN A 92 -3.39 9.93 -8.97
CA ASN A 92 -3.33 11.38 -9.10
C ASN A 92 -1.95 11.83 -9.64
N GLU A 93 -1.75 13.14 -9.86
CA GLU A 93 -0.52 13.65 -10.48
C GLU A 93 0.73 13.37 -9.65
N VAL A 94 0.68 13.47 -8.33
CA VAL A 94 1.81 13.15 -7.43
C VAL A 94 2.17 11.67 -7.53
N GLU A 95 1.18 10.80 -7.53
CA GLU A 95 1.36 9.36 -7.66
C GLU A 95 1.88 8.96 -9.04
N LYS A 96 1.41 9.63 -10.11
CA LYS A 96 1.93 9.45 -11.48
C LYS A 96 3.39 9.86 -11.58
N ALA A 97 3.77 11.00 -11.00
CA ALA A 97 5.16 11.46 -10.99
C ALA A 97 6.08 10.47 -10.27
N ALA A 98 5.68 9.95 -9.10
CA ALA A 98 6.43 8.92 -8.39
C ALA A 98 6.56 7.62 -9.21
N MET A 99 5.48 7.17 -9.87
CA MET A 99 5.54 5.99 -10.73
C MET A 99 6.47 6.19 -11.94
N GLN A 100 6.57 7.40 -12.48
CA GLN A 100 7.53 7.67 -13.56
C GLN A 100 8.97 7.49 -13.08
N LEU A 101 9.32 7.95 -11.87
CA LEU A 101 10.65 7.70 -11.29
C LEU A 101 10.92 6.21 -11.10
N PHE A 102 9.92 5.45 -10.66
CA PHE A 102 10.04 4.00 -10.50
C PHE A 102 10.22 3.27 -11.83
N LEU A 103 9.51 3.71 -12.88
CA LEU A 103 9.67 3.16 -14.24
C LEU A 103 11.06 3.44 -14.78
N THR A 104 11.57 4.67 -14.65
CA THR A 104 12.92 5.03 -15.10
C THR A 104 13.99 4.17 -14.40
N ALA A 105 13.85 3.92 -13.09
CA ALA A 105 14.77 3.03 -12.38
C ALA A 105 14.74 1.59 -12.96
N LEU A 106 13.52 1.05 -13.20
CA LEU A 106 13.38 -0.29 -13.78
C LEU A 106 13.94 -0.38 -15.21
N GLU A 107 13.73 0.65 -16.03
CA GLU A 107 14.31 0.76 -17.38
C GLU A 107 15.86 0.75 -17.35
N ASN A 108 16.44 1.36 -16.32
CA ASN A 108 17.86 1.35 -16.05
C ASN A 108 18.36 0.07 -15.36
N GLN A 109 17.49 -0.94 -15.16
CA GLN A 109 17.78 -2.18 -14.43
C GLN A 109 18.17 -1.94 -12.95
N GLU A 110 17.69 -0.83 -12.38
CA GLU A 110 17.88 -0.46 -10.98
C GLU A 110 16.63 -0.81 -10.16
N ALA A 111 16.83 -1.08 -8.86
CA ALA A 111 15.71 -1.24 -7.94
C ALA A 111 15.03 0.12 -7.71
N PRO A 112 13.71 0.25 -7.92
CA PRO A 112 13.02 1.50 -7.68
C PRO A 112 12.95 1.80 -6.18
N ASN A 113 13.50 2.94 -5.77
CA ASN A 113 13.57 3.37 -4.37
C ASN A 113 12.26 4.08 -3.95
N PRO A 114 11.70 3.76 -2.79
CA PRO A 114 10.57 4.49 -2.23
C PRO A 114 10.87 5.99 -2.07
N GLN A 115 9.80 6.81 -2.14
CA GLN A 115 9.89 8.27 -2.01
C GLN A 115 9.19 8.73 -0.74
N VAL A 116 9.74 9.73 -0.06
CA VAL A 116 9.07 10.46 1.02
C VAL A 116 8.80 11.88 0.56
N ILE A 117 7.55 12.31 0.63
CA ILE A 117 7.11 13.64 0.19
C ILE A 117 6.44 14.35 1.37
N THR A 118 6.79 15.61 1.61
CA THR A 118 6.07 16.47 2.56
C THR A 118 5.00 17.26 1.81
N ASN A 119 3.75 17.10 2.22
CA ASN A 119 2.60 17.80 1.65
C ASN A 119 2.51 19.24 2.19
N ALA A 120 1.75 20.10 1.49
CA ALA A 120 1.58 21.50 1.89
C ALA A 120 0.94 21.68 3.28
N ASP A 121 0.14 20.71 3.72
CA ASP A 121 -0.48 20.69 5.06
C ASP A 121 0.47 20.18 6.17
N GLY A 122 1.71 19.82 5.81
CA GLY A 122 2.72 19.28 6.72
C GLY A 122 2.60 17.77 6.97
N SER A 123 1.61 17.08 6.41
CA SER A 123 1.57 15.62 6.38
C SER A 123 2.68 15.06 5.49
N ARG A 124 3.06 13.79 5.70
CA ARG A 124 4.12 13.16 4.91
C ARG A 124 3.61 11.90 4.22
N ASP A 125 3.87 11.78 2.93
CA ASP A 125 3.58 10.58 2.16
C ASP A 125 4.82 9.70 2.03
N PHE A 126 4.63 8.40 2.25
CA PHE A 126 5.57 7.37 1.83
C PHE A 126 4.99 6.66 0.62
N LEU A 127 5.69 6.76 -0.52
CA LEU A 127 5.31 6.16 -1.79
C LEU A 127 6.27 5.01 -2.09
N SER A 128 5.75 3.80 -2.26
CA SER A 128 6.57 2.60 -2.49
C SER A 128 6.08 1.84 -3.72
N PRO A 129 6.98 1.40 -4.61
CA PRO A 129 6.61 0.69 -5.83
C PRO A 129 5.95 -0.67 -5.52
N ILE A 130 5.03 -1.08 -6.40
CA ILE A 130 4.48 -2.44 -6.47
C ILE A 130 4.99 -3.07 -7.76
N VAL A 131 6.03 -3.87 -7.66
CA VAL A 131 6.59 -4.63 -8.78
C VAL A 131 6.05 -6.06 -8.74
N LEU A 132 5.65 -6.60 -9.88
CA LEU A 132 5.16 -7.99 -9.99
C LEU A 132 6.32 -8.97 -9.90
N GLY A 133 6.55 -9.51 -8.71
CA GLY A 133 7.64 -10.46 -8.42
C GLY A 133 7.21 -11.92 -8.31
N ASN A 134 5.90 -12.24 -8.42
CA ASN A 134 5.39 -13.60 -8.23
C ASN A 134 4.53 -14.03 -9.41
N PRO A 135 4.79 -15.23 -10.03
CA PRO A 135 3.98 -15.75 -11.12
C PRO A 135 2.48 -15.85 -10.81
N LEU A 136 2.11 -16.03 -9.54
CA LEU A 136 0.72 -16.07 -9.13
C LEU A 136 -0.05 -14.79 -9.52
N CYS A 137 0.63 -13.63 -9.53
CA CYS A 137 0.03 -12.36 -9.91
C CYS A 137 -0.45 -12.35 -11.36
N LEU A 138 0.25 -13.09 -12.24
CA LEU A 138 -0.05 -13.12 -13.67
C LEU A 138 -1.37 -13.84 -13.98
N GLN A 139 -1.86 -14.72 -13.07
CA GLN A 139 -3.16 -15.38 -13.24
C GLN A 139 -4.33 -14.38 -13.31
N CYS A 140 -4.11 -13.14 -12.86
CA CYS A 140 -5.11 -12.07 -12.91
C CYS A 140 -4.60 -10.78 -13.57
N HIS A 141 -3.27 -10.59 -13.69
CA HIS A 141 -2.66 -9.38 -14.23
C HIS A 141 -1.82 -9.61 -15.48
N GLY A 142 -1.57 -10.86 -15.86
CA GLY A 142 -0.82 -11.23 -17.06
C GLY A 142 -1.59 -11.01 -18.36
N THR A 143 -1.14 -11.68 -19.40
CA THR A 143 -1.72 -11.58 -20.75
C THR A 143 -3.01 -12.41 -20.85
N PRO A 144 -4.14 -11.80 -21.25
CA PRO A 144 -5.36 -12.55 -21.54
C PRO A 144 -5.16 -13.66 -22.57
N GLY A 145 -5.69 -14.84 -22.28
CA GLY A 145 -5.55 -16.02 -23.14
C GLY A 145 -4.23 -16.79 -23.01
N LYS A 146 -3.20 -16.20 -22.40
CA LYS A 146 -1.92 -16.86 -22.10
C LYS A 146 -1.81 -17.16 -20.60
N ASP A 147 -1.83 -16.12 -19.78
CA ASP A 147 -1.64 -16.19 -18.33
C ASP A 147 -2.98 -16.18 -17.58
N ILE A 148 -3.98 -15.48 -18.14
CA ILE A 148 -5.31 -15.34 -17.58
C ILE A 148 -6.27 -16.26 -18.35
N GLY A 149 -6.76 -17.31 -17.69
CA GLY A 149 -7.72 -18.26 -18.28
C GLY A 149 -9.10 -17.61 -18.53
N PRO A 150 -9.93 -18.23 -19.41
CA PRO A 150 -11.20 -17.65 -19.86
C PRO A 150 -12.19 -17.38 -18.71
N GLU A 151 -12.27 -18.25 -17.71
CA GLU A 151 -13.15 -18.07 -16.57
C GLU A 151 -12.74 -16.84 -15.73
N THR A 152 -11.43 -16.66 -15.52
CA THR A 152 -10.88 -15.50 -14.79
C THR A 152 -11.14 -14.22 -15.57
N GLN A 153 -10.97 -14.23 -16.90
CA GLN A 153 -11.29 -13.08 -17.76
C GLN A 153 -12.78 -12.69 -17.67
N ALA A 154 -13.67 -13.67 -17.74
CA ALA A 154 -15.11 -13.45 -17.60
C ALA A 154 -15.47 -12.85 -16.22
N ALA A 155 -14.87 -13.37 -15.16
CA ALA A 155 -15.05 -12.87 -13.81
C ALA A 155 -14.49 -11.44 -13.63
N ILE A 156 -13.32 -11.14 -14.18
CA ILE A 156 -12.74 -9.78 -14.21
C ILE A 156 -13.70 -8.82 -14.90
N LYS A 157 -14.17 -9.16 -16.11
CA LYS A 157 -15.08 -8.31 -16.89
C LYS A 157 -16.41 -8.06 -16.16
N LYS A 158 -16.91 -9.07 -15.44
CA LYS A 158 -18.14 -8.95 -14.66
C LYS A 158 -18.00 -7.99 -13.47
N ILE A 159 -16.89 -8.09 -12.72
CA ILE A 159 -16.68 -7.31 -11.48
C ILE A 159 -16.12 -5.91 -11.83
N TYR A 160 -15.28 -5.84 -12.86
CA TYR A 160 -14.56 -4.65 -13.29
C TYR A 160 -14.70 -4.44 -14.80
N PRO A 161 -15.83 -3.93 -15.29
CA PRO A 161 -16.08 -3.78 -16.74
C PRO A 161 -15.08 -2.87 -17.44
N GLU A 162 -14.47 -1.94 -16.70
CA GLU A 162 -13.45 -0.99 -17.20
C GLU A 162 -12.03 -1.37 -16.78
N ASP A 163 -11.77 -2.66 -16.53
CA ASP A 163 -10.44 -3.13 -16.12
C ASP A 163 -9.34 -2.75 -17.13
N LYS A 164 -8.28 -2.14 -16.62
CA LYS A 164 -7.06 -1.79 -17.39
C LYS A 164 -5.83 -2.55 -16.90
N ALA A 165 -5.99 -3.46 -15.93
CA ALA A 165 -4.89 -4.05 -15.17
C ALA A 165 -4.49 -5.44 -15.68
N THR A 166 -4.41 -5.60 -17.00
CA THR A 166 -3.92 -6.82 -17.68
C THR A 166 -2.74 -6.52 -18.59
N GLY A 167 -2.10 -7.57 -19.12
CA GLY A 167 -0.95 -7.48 -20.02
C GLY A 167 0.37 -7.16 -19.32
N TYR A 168 0.49 -7.50 -18.05
CA TYR A 168 1.73 -7.35 -17.27
C TYR A 168 2.60 -8.61 -17.37
N GLN A 169 3.90 -8.41 -17.15
CA GLN A 169 4.93 -9.45 -17.00
C GLN A 169 5.56 -9.38 -15.60
N LEU A 170 6.34 -10.40 -15.25
CA LEU A 170 7.18 -10.32 -14.05
C LEU A 170 8.21 -9.22 -14.22
N GLY A 171 8.45 -8.46 -13.17
CA GLY A 171 9.29 -7.27 -13.19
C GLY A 171 8.56 -5.97 -13.51
N ASP A 172 7.34 -6.02 -14.05
CA ASP A 172 6.58 -4.81 -14.37
C ASP A 172 6.13 -4.06 -13.13
N LEU A 173 6.14 -2.73 -13.20
CA LEU A 173 5.53 -1.84 -12.22
C LEU A 173 4.00 -1.91 -12.32
N ARG A 174 3.36 -2.52 -11.32
CA ARG A 174 1.88 -2.64 -11.24
C ARG A 174 1.24 -1.36 -10.71
N GLY A 175 1.96 -0.58 -9.95
CA GLY A 175 1.50 0.62 -9.27
C GLY A 175 2.36 0.98 -8.07
N LEU A 176 1.77 1.67 -7.10
CA LEU A 176 2.43 2.00 -5.84
C LEU A 176 1.52 1.86 -4.63
N TRP A 177 2.12 1.72 -3.46
CA TRP A 177 1.53 1.96 -2.16
C TRP A 177 1.75 3.42 -1.78
N ARG A 178 0.71 4.08 -1.29
CA ARG A 178 0.82 5.38 -0.64
C ARG A 178 0.35 5.28 0.80
N ILE A 179 1.21 5.69 1.73
CA ILE A 179 0.89 5.85 3.15
C ILE A 179 1.01 7.32 3.47
N THR A 180 -0.07 7.93 3.97
CA THR A 180 -0.02 9.32 4.45
C THR A 180 0.01 9.34 5.95
N PHE A 181 1.10 9.88 6.51
CA PHE A 181 1.31 10.13 7.92
C PHE A 181 0.76 11.52 8.25
N PRO A 182 -0.25 11.63 9.13
CA PRO A 182 -0.87 12.92 9.45
C PRO A 182 0.11 13.84 10.20
N VAL A 183 -0.20 15.11 10.21
CA VAL A 183 0.46 16.08 11.10
C VAL A 183 0.13 15.70 12.53
N SER A 184 1.14 15.49 13.37
CA SER A 184 0.92 15.31 14.83
C SER A 184 0.32 16.59 15.40
N LYS A 185 -0.80 16.46 16.09
CA LYS A 185 -1.41 17.55 16.86
C LYS A 185 -0.57 17.88 18.07
#